data_0705cd53a7d4099b7bbf302ca94c22f6
#
_entry.id   0705cd53a7d4099b7bbf302ca94c22f6
#
_cell.length_a   1.000
_cell.length_b   1.000
_cell.length_c   1.000
_cell.angle_alpha   90.00
_cell.angle_beta   90.00
_cell.angle_gamma   90.00
#
_symmetry.space_group_name_H-M   'P 1'
#
loop_
_entity.id
_entity.type
_entity.pdbx_description
1 polymer ?
#
loop_
_entity_poly.entity_id
_entity_poly.type
_entity_poly.pdbx_seq_one_letter_code
_entity_poly.pdbx_strand_id
1 'polypeptide(L)'
;MNHVRDLLTPDAFGGVVATVVDNNPGMAEPVAARIVTEALKFVDAAARFPTVKITPSNVVDEGWHALILHTGPYSKLCERLGRFVHHWPERPDPERHDPDALTRTVALIEEAGHQVDHELWEGPSKVLVAVAASCSHTPKPGGCGPINPGGCASHCSGGSGGGGGGGG
;
A
#
# COMPACT_ATOMS: atom_id res chain seq x y z
N MET A 1 13.01 -21.56 -9.32
CA MET A 1 12.34 -20.69 -8.31
C MET A 1 11.57 -19.63 -9.07
N ASN A 2 10.25 -19.65 -9.02
CA ASN A 2 9.46 -18.61 -9.66
C ASN A 2 9.72 -17.29 -8.91
N HIS A 3 10.18 -16.30 -9.62
CA HIS A 3 10.41 -14.98 -9.02
C HIS A 3 9.05 -14.39 -8.65
N VAL A 4 8.89 -13.84 -7.44
CA VAL A 4 7.59 -13.28 -6.98
C VAL A 4 7.03 -12.23 -7.95
N ARG A 5 7.88 -11.53 -8.68
CA ARG A 5 7.48 -10.57 -9.71
C ARG A 5 6.73 -11.20 -10.88
N ASP A 6 6.93 -12.51 -11.14
CA ASP A 6 6.23 -13.24 -12.21
C ASP A 6 4.73 -13.45 -11.90
N LEU A 7 4.30 -13.11 -10.68
CA LEU A 7 2.89 -13.05 -10.32
C LEU A 7 2.13 -11.94 -11.06
N LEU A 8 2.84 -10.91 -11.53
CA LEU A 8 2.32 -9.87 -12.41
C LEU A 8 2.95 -9.97 -13.80
N THR A 9 2.29 -9.40 -14.80
CA THR A 9 2.96 -9.13 -16.08
C THR A 9 3.94 -7.96 -15.91
N PRO A 10 5.01 -7.85 -16.74
CA PRO A 10 5.95 -6.73 -16.67
C PRO A 10 5.26 -5.36 -16.74
N ASP A 11 4.24 -5.22 -17.60
CA ASP A 11 3.49 -3.97 -17.77
C ASP A 11 2.67 -3.65 -16.50
N ALA A 12 2.02 -4.65 -15.90
CA ALA A 12 1.27 -4.47 -14.66
C ALA A 12 2.21 -4.11 -13.50
N PHE A 13 3.37 -4.77 -13.39
CA PHE A 13 4.37 -4.43 -12.38
C PHE A 13 4.88 -2.99 -12.55
N GLY A 14 5.24 -2.59 -13.78
CA GLY A 14 5.67 -1.23 -14.10
C GLY A 14 4.59 -0.18 -13.78
N GLY A 15 3.32 -0.47 -14.07
CA GLY A 15 2.21 0.41 -13.74
C GLY A 15 2.04 0.62 -12.22
N VAL A 16 2.17 -0.45 -11.43
CA VAL A 16 2.12 -0.36 -9.96
C VAL A 16 3.31 0.44 -9.42
N VAL A 17 4.52 0.20 -9.94
CA VAL A 17 5.72 0.96 -9.57
C VAL A 17 5.52 2.46 -9.85
N ALA A 18 5.00 2.81 -11.03
CA ALA A 18 4.71 4.20 -11.38
C ALA A 18 3.72 4.83 -10.40
N THR A 19 2.67 4.09 -9.98
CA THR A 19 1.70 4.57 -8.98
C THR A 19 2.38 4.85 -7.64
N VAL A 20 3.31 4.00 -7.19
CA VAL A 20 4.07 4.25 -5.95
C VAL A 20 4.93 5.51 -6.09
N VAL A 21 5.60 5.72 -7.22
CA VAL A 21 6.40 6.93 -7.49
C VAL A 21 5.52 8.19 -7.49
N ASP A 22 4.37 8.15 -8.17
CA ASP A 22 3.45 9.28 -8.28
C ASP A 22 2.87 9.68 -6.92
N ASN A 23 2.60 8.70 -6.06
CA ASN A 23 2.10 8.94 -4.71
C ASN A 23 3.19 9.45 -3.75
N ASN A 24 4.46 9.29 -4.09
CA ASN A 24 5.60 9.64 -3.24
C ASN A 24 6.60 10.54 -4.01
N PRO A 25 6.31 11.84 -4.19
CA PRO A 25 7.17 12.76 -4.93
C PRO A 25 8.62 12.73 -4.41
N GLY A 26 9.57 12.52 -5.31
CA GLY A 26 10.98 12.39 -4.99
C GLY A 26 11.48 10.96 -4.73
N MET A 27 10.58 9.97 -4.72
CA MET A 27 10.98 8.57 -4.62
C MET A 27 11.61 8.10 -5.94
N ALA A 28 12.77 7.46 -5.83
CA ALA A 28 13.42 6.85 -6.99
C ALA A 28 12.69 5.56 -7.42
N GLU A 29 12.50 5.38 -8.72
CA GLU A 29 11.85 4.19 -9.28
C GLU A 29 12.43 2.84 -8.78
N PRO A 30 13.76 2.67 -8.64
CA PRO A 30 14.30 1.43 -8.08
C PRO A 30 13.85 1.15 -6.65
N VAL A 31 13.63 2.17 -5.84
CA VAL A 31 13.09 2.04 -4.47
C VAL A 31 11.63 1.61 -4.52
N ALA A 32 10.82 2.26 -5.35
CA ALA A 32 9.42 1.87 -5.57
C ALA A 32 9.30 0.42 -6.07
N ALA A 33 10.18 -0.03 -6.96
CA ALA A 33 10.20 -1.41 -7.44
C ALA A 33 10.53 -2.42 -6.33
N ARG A 34 11.41 -2.08 -5.37
CA ARG A 34 11.67 -2.88 -4.17
C ARG A 34 10.41 -2.97 -3.30
N ILE A 35 9.75 -1.83 -3.05
CA ILE A 35 8.51 -1.74 -2.25
C ILE A 35 7.41 -2.63 -2.85
N VAL A 36 7.16 -2.52 -4.15
CA VAL A 36 6.16 -3.35 -4.85
C VAL A 36 6.53 -4.83 -4.77
N THR A 37 7.83 -5.17 -4.85
CA THR A 37 8.30 -6.55 -4.73
C THR A 37 8.01 -7.12 -3.34
N GLU A 38 8.26 -6.34 -2.27
CA GLU A 38 7.93 -6.76 -0.89
C GLU A 38 6.42 -6.87 -0.67
N ALA A 39 5.63 -5.98 -1.26
CA ALA A 39 4.17 -6.08 -1.22
C ALA A 39 3.65 -7.37 -1.88
N LEU A 40 4.24 -7.80 -3.00
CA LEU A 40 3.91 -9.08 -3.64
C LEU A 40 4.25 -10.28 -2.75
N LYS A 41 5.41 -10.27 -2.07
CA LYS A 41 5.80 -11.32 -1.11
C LYS A 41 4.85 -11.38 0.07
N PHE A 42 4.46 -10.21 0.59
CA PHE A 42 3.46 -10.10 1.66
C PHE A 42 2.12 -10.69 1.24
N VAL A 43 1.61 -10.35 0.06
CA VAL A 43 0.31 -10.86 -0.44
C VAL A 43 0.38 -12.37 -0.68
N ASP A 44 1.50 -12.91 -1.20
CA ASP A 44 1.70 -14.35 -1.35
C ASP A 44 1.70 -15.07 0.01
N ALA A 45 2.42 -14.54 1.00
CA ALA A 45 2.40 -15.09 2.36
C ALA A 45 1.00 -15.02 2.99
N ALA A 46 0.29 -13.88 2.85
CA ALA A 46 -1.08 -13.75 3.33
C ALA A 46 -2.04 -14.79 2.71
N ALA A 47 -1.85 -15.11 1.44
CA ALA A 47 -2.65 -16.12 0.77
C ALA A 47 -2.32 -17.54 1.26
N ARG A 48 -1.05 -17.83 1.57
CA ARG A 48 -0.60 -19.15 2.05
C ARG A 48 -0.97 -19.42 3.50
N PHE A 49 -0.94 -18.39 4.34
CA PHE A 49 -1.21 -18.48 5.80
C PHE A 49 -2.49 -17.75 6.21
N PRO A 50 -3.66 -18.16 5.70
CA PRO A 50 -4.92 -17.40 5.84
C PRO A 50 -5.46 -17.31 7.26
N THR A 51 -4.99 -18.15 8.15
CA THR A 51 -5.43 -18.20 9.55
C THR A 51 -4.53 -17.40 10.49
N VAL A 52 -3.41 -16.90 9.97
CA VAL A 52 -2.46 -16.12 10.76
C VAL A 52 -2.62 -14.64 10.42
N LYS A 53 -2.78 -13.82 11.46
CA LYS A 53 -2.80 -12.38 11.27
C LYS A 53 -1.37 -11.89 11.00
N ILE A 54 -1.14 -11.33 9.82
CA ILE A 54 0.10 -10.68 9.42
C ILE A 54 -0.18 -9.22 9.08
N THR A 55 0.82 -8.38 9.29
CA THR A 55 0.71 -6.92 9.12
C THR A 55 1.89 -6.42 8.30
N PRO A 56 1.68 -5.62 7.26
CA PRO A 56 2.79 -5.02 6.51
C PRO A 56 3.45 -3.90 7.32
N SER A 57 4.72 -3.59 7.01
CA SER A 57 5.30 -2.32 7.43
C SER A 57 4.59 -1.17 6.68
N ASN A 58 4.68 0.06 7.19
CA ASN A 58 4.08 1.21 6.52
C ASN A 58 4.58 1.38 5.08
N VAL A 59 5.86 1.08 4.84
CA VAL A 59 6.47 1.17 3.52
C VAL A 59 5.92 0.10 2.58
N VAL A 60 5.79 -1.13 3.05
CA VAL A 60 5.25 -2.25 2.26
C VAL A 60 3.75 -2.06 2.01
N ASP A 61 3.03 -1.48 2.95
CA ASP A 61 1.61 -1.15 2.83
C ASP A 61 1.34 -0.16 1.68
N GLU A 62 2.23 0.81 1.45
CA GLU A 62 2.16 1.70 0.27
C GLU A 62 2.20 0.91 -1.05
N GLY A 63 3.08 -0.08 -1.15
CA GLY A 63 3.13 -0.96 -2.31
C GLY A 63 1.87 -1.80 -2.47
N TRP A 64 1.31 -2.28 -1.36
CA TRP A 64 0.07 -3.05 -1.38
C TRP A 64 -1.13 -2.17 -1.75
N HIS A 65 -1.23 -0.95 -1.23
CA HIS A 65 -2.24 0.03 -1.66
C HIS A 65 -2.17 0.30 -3.17
N ALA A 66 -0.97 0.53 -3.69
CA ALA A 66 -0.80 0.72 -5.13
C ALA A 66 -1.25 -0.52 -5.93
N LEU A 67 -0.94 -1.74 -5.47
CA LEU A 67 -1.43 -2.99 -6.08
C LEU A 67 -2.95 -3.05 -6.13
N ILE A 68 -3.63 -2.71 -5.03
CA ILE A 68 -5.10 -2.75 -4.93
C ILE A 68 -5.76 -1.77 -5.88
N LEU A 69 -5.17 -0.59 -6.09
CA LEU A 69 -5.68 0.41 -7.04
C LEU A 69 -5.69 -0.13 -8.49
N HIS A 70 -4.78 -1.03 -8.82
CA HIS A 70 -4.77 -1.77 -10.08
C HIS A 70 -5.68 -3.01 -10.01
N THR A 71 -6.97 -2.81 -9.85
CA THR A 71 -7.96 -3.85 -9.55
C THR A 71 -7.93 -5.05 -10.48
N GLY A 72 -7.76 -4.85 -11.79
CA GLY A 72 -7.67 -5.94 -12.77
C GLY A 72 -6.44 -6.83 -12.57
N PRO A 73 -5.22 -6.28 -12.56
CA PRO A 73 -4.01 -7.01 -12.19
C PRO A 73 -4.08 -7.65 -10.80
N TYR A 74 -4.64 -6.95 -9.80
CA TYR A 74 -4.79 -7.48 -8.44
C TYR A 74 -5.72 -8.68 -8.37
N SER A 75 -6.86 -8.64 -9.07
CA SER A 75 -7.77 -9.79 -9.16
C SER A 75 -7.07 -11.02 -9.75
N LYS A 76 -6.36 -10.84 -10.87
CA LYS A 76 -5.60 -11.93 -11.50
C LYS A 76 -4.48 -12.46 -10.61
N LEU A 77 -3.81 -11.60 -9.84
CA LEU A 77 -2.84 -12.00 -8.82
C LEU A 77 -3.49 -12.91 -7.78
N CYS A 78 -4.62 -12.49 -7.22
CA CYS A 78 -5.36 -13.26 -6.22
C CYS A 78 -5.87 -14.60 -6.77
N GLU A 79 -6.32 -14.64 -8.04
CA GLU A 79 -6.70 -15.88 -8.73
C GLU A 79 -5.52 -16.86 -8.81
N ARG A 80 -4.31 -16.39 -9.17
CA ARG A 80 -3.10 -17.20 -9.21
C ARG A 80 -2.71 -17.74 -7.84
N LEU A 81 -2.94 -16.97 -6.78
CA LEU A 81 -2.68 -17.36 -5.39
C LEU A 81 -3.76 -18.29 -4.81
N GLY A 82 -4.87 -18.49 -5.53
CA GLY A 82 -5.97 -19.37 -5.14
C GLY A 82 -6.92 -18.76 -4.10
N ARG A 83 -6.71 -17.49 -3.73
CA ARG A 83 -7.62 -16.75 -2.84
C ARG A 83 -7.46 -15.24 -2.98
N PHE A 84 -8.55 -14.53 -2.70
CA PHE A 84 -8.53 -13.07 -2.63
C PHE A 84 -7.97 -12.62 -1.28
N VAL A 85 -6.95 -11.77 -1.30
CA VAL A 85 -6.36 -11.16 -0.10
C VAL A 85 -7.00 -9.79 0.09
N HIS A 86 -7.89 -9.69 1.08
CA HIS A 86 -8.57 -8.45 1.39
C HIS A 86 -7.69 -7.54 2.23
N HIS A 87 -7.66 -6.26 1.90
CA HIS A 87 -7.09 -5.22 2.75
C HIS A 87 -8.16 -4.70 3.72
N TRP A 88 -7.92 -4.88 5.01
CA TRP A 88 -8.77 -4.37 6.07
C TRP A 88 -8.06 -3.21 6.75
N PRO A 89 -8.42 -1.94 6.46
CA PRO A 89 -7.81 -0.80 7.12
C PRO A 89 -8.17 -0.85 8.61
N GLU A 90 -7.18 -1.13 9.44
CA GLU A 90 -7.34 -1.08 10.90
C GLU A 90 -7.06 0.34 11.38
N ARG A 91 -7.91 0.85 12.27
CA ARG A 91 -7.60 2.09 12.99
C ARG A 91 -6.47 1.81 13.96
N PRO A 92 -5.47 2.73 14.05
CA PRO A 92 -4.46 2.62 15.08
C PRO A 92 -5.13 2.54 16.46
N ASP A 93 -4.93 1.45 17.16
CA ASP A 93 -5.42 1.22 18.50
C ASP A 93 -4.21 0.91 19.39
N PRO A 94 -3.84 1.83 20.30
CA PRO A 94 -2.71 1.62 21.19
C PRO A 94 -2.84 0.39 22.10
N GLU A 95 -4.11 0.00 22.42
CA GLU A 95 -4.38 -1.17 23.27
C GLU A 95 -4.22 -2.50 22.50
N ARG A 96 -4.23 -2.45 21.17
CA ARG A 96 -4.03 -3.59 20.28
C ARG A 96 -2.66 -3.62 19.60
N HIS A 97 -1.75 -2.79 20.08
CA HIS A 97 -0.39 -2.78 19.57
C HIS A 97 0.30 -4.13 19.82
N ASP A 98 0.61 -4.83 18.73
CA ASP A 98 1.35 -6.09 18.76
C ASP A 98 2.79 -5.81 18.29
N PRO A 99 3.76 -5.72 19.22
CA PRO A 99 5.14 -5.39 18.88
C PRO A 99 5.82 -6.47 18.01
N ASP A 100 5.31 -7.70 18.05
CA ASP A 100 5.88 -8.83 17.33
C ASP A 100 5.22 -9.06 15.95
N ALA A 101 4.24 -8.23 15.58
CA ALA A 101 3.49 -8.40 14.34
C ALA A 101 4.38 -8.38 13.09
N LEU A 102 5.33 -7.44 13.01
CA LEU A 102 6.26 -7.34 11.89
C LEU A 102 7.24 -8.51 11.86
N THR A 103 7.82 -8.88 12.99
CA THR A 103 8.74 -10.02 13.11
C THR A 103 8.05 -11.32 12.67
N ARG A 104 6.81 -11.53 13.11
CA ARG A 104 6.01 -12.69 12.70
C ARG A 104 5.71 -12.66 11.19
N THR A 105 5.39 -11.51 10.64
CA THR A 105 5.13 -11.34 9.21
C THR A 105 6.35 -11.67 8.37
N VAL A 106 7.53 -11.15 8.75
CA VAL A 106 8.81 -11.44 8.09
C VAL A 106 9.08 -12.94 8.11
N ALA A 107 8.95 -13.59 9.28
CA ALA A 107 9.16 -15.04 9.40
C ALA A 107 8.24 -15.85 8.47
N LEU A 108 6.97 -15.45 8.31
CA LEU A 108 6.04 -16.15 7.41
C LEU A 108 6.34 -15.90 5.93
N ILE A 109 6.87 -14.72 5.57
CA ILE A 109 7.34 -14.45 4.22
C ILE A 109 8.55 -15.34 3.89
N GLU A 110 9.47 -15.53 4.83
CA GLU A 110 10.62 -16.42 4.70
C GLU A 110 10.17 -17.88 4.63
N GLU A 111 9.20 -18.29 5.44
CA GLU A 111 8.58 -19.63 5.38
C GLU A 111 7.88 -19.88 4.03
N ALA A 112 7.31 -18.86 3.43
CA ALA A 112 6.78 -18.92 2.06
C ALA A 112 7.87 -19.09 0.98
N GLY A 113 9.15 -19.02 1.36
CA GLY A 113 10.30 -19.23 0.48
C GLY A 113 10.85 -17.96 -0.16
N HIS A 114 10.51 -16.79 0.38
CA HIS A 114 10.99 -15.50 -0.11
C HIS A 114 12.11 -14.95 0.77
N GLN A 115 13.12 -14.36 0.13
CA GLN A 115 14.10 -13.52 0.84
C GLN A 115 13.48 -12.14 1.08
N VAL A 116 13.63 -11.62 2.30
CA VAL A 116 13.05 -10.35 2.73
C VAL A 116 14.07 -9.21 2.57
N ASP A 117 13.61 -8.06 2.14
CA ASP A 117 14.39 -6.82 2.15
C ASP A 117 14.21 -6.11 3.51
N HIS A 118 15.03 -6.50 4.48
CA HIS A 118 14.92 -6.04 5.88
C HIS A 118 14.89 -4.52 6.05
N GLU A 119 15.53 -3.76 5.14
CA GLU A 119 15.49 -2.29 5.18
C GLU A 119 14.05 -1.74 5.09
N LEU A 120 13.19 -2.41 4.32
CA LEU A 120 11.80 -2.02 4.13
C LEU A 120 10.88 -2.51 5.26
N TRP A 121 11.33 -3.45 6.08
CA TRP A 121 10.56 -4.02 7.18
C TRP A 121 10.96 -3.48 8.55
N GLU A 122 12.24 -3.23 8.79
CA GLU A 122 12.82 -2.89 10.09
C GLU A 122 13.40 -1.47 10.14
N GLY A 123 13.62 -0.86 8.97
CA GLY A 123 14.25 0.46 8.88
C GLY A 123 13.37 1.59 9.41
N PRO A 124 13.97 2.72 9.77
CA PRO A 124 13.22 3.92 10.10
C PRO A 124 12.44 4.36 8.86
N SER A 125 11.17 4.00 8.83
CA SER A 125 10.22 4.33 7.76
C SER A 125 10.21 5.81 7.38
N LYS A 126 10.72 6.68 8.24
CA LYS A 126 10.82 8.13 8.05
C LYS A 126 11.79 8.58 6.96
N VAL A 127 12.77 7.76 6.59
CA VAL A 127 13.78 8.15 5.57
C VAL A 127 13.34 7.74 4.16
N LEU A 128 12.65 6.60 4.04
CA LEU A 128 12.17 6.09 2.75
C LEU A 128 10.77 6.61 2.40
N VAL A 129 9.97 6.95 3.41
CA VAL A 129 8.57 7.36 3.29
C VAL A 129 8.33 8.70 3.96
N ALA A 130 9.30 9.62 3.92
CA ALA A 130 9.15 10.97 4.47
C ALA A 130 7.95 11.74 3.86
N VAL A 131 7.38 11.24 2.78
CA VAL A 131 6.29 11.86 2.04
C VAL A 131 4.98 11.09 2.16
N ALA A 132 5.01 9.76 2.31
CA ALA A 132 3.79 8.95 2.49
C ALA A 132 3.12 9.17 3.86
N ALA A 133 3.84 9.69 4.83
CA ALA A 133 3.29 10.03 6.15
C ALA A 133 2.24 11.17 6.13
N SER A 134 2.04 11.86 5.01
CA SER A 134 0.97 12.84 4.87
C SER A 134 -0.33 12.26 4.30
N CYS A 135 -0.33 11.05 3.80
CA CYS A 135 -1.54 10.29 3.52
C CYS A 135 -1.91 9.49 4.77
N SER A 136 -2.20 10.16 5.88
CA SER A 136 -2.87 9.51 6.98
C SER A 136 -4.26 9.11 6.47
N HIS A 137 -4.46 7.84 6.18
CA HIS A 137 -5.78 7.24 5.98
C HIS A 137 -6.57 7.19 7.30
N THR A 138 -6.45 8.25 8.08
CA THR A 138 -7.40 8.53 9.15
C THR A 138 -8.61 9.13 8.44
N PRO A 139 -9.74 8.43 8.33
CA PRO A 139 -10.96 9.05 7.86
C PRO A 139 -11.24 10.20 8.83
N LYS A 140 -11.17 11.43 8.36
CA LYS A 140 -11.73 12.54 9.13
C LYS A 140 -13.20 12.20 9.36
N PRO A 141 -13.74 12.37 10.56
CA PRO A 141 -15.15 12.22 10.79
C PRO A 141 -15.91 13.09 9.78
N GLY A 142 -16.68 12.47 8.88
CA GLY A 142 -17.44 13.15 7.83
C GLY A 142 -16.85 13.14 6.43
N GLY A 143 -15.68 12.54 6.19
CA GLY A 143 -15.09 12.42 4.86
C GLY A 143 -15.08 10.98 4.37
N CYS A 144 -15.67 10.73 3.21
CA CYS A 144 -15.80 9.45 2.52
C CYS A 144 -16.80 8.48 3.18
N GLY A 145 -18.06 8.73 2.95
CA GLY A 145 -19.09 7.69 3.00
C GLY A 145 -18.74 6.59 1.97
N PRO A 146 -19.33 5.38 2.16
CA PRO A 146 -19.01 4.26 1.29
C PRO A 146 -19.35 4.60 -0.15
N ILE A 147 -18.31 4.57 -0.99
CA ILE A 147 -18.39 4.53 -2.44
C ILE A 147 -19.00 5.75 -3.12
N ASN A 148 -18.22 6.79 -3.27
CA ASN A 148 -18.38 7.70 -4.37
C ASN A 148 -17.08 7.79 -5.17
N PRO A 149 -16.95 7.05 -6.30
CA PRO A 149 -15.71 7.01 -7.09
C PRO A 149 -15.28 8.36 -7.68
N GLY A 150 -16.13 9.39 -7.58
CA GLY A 150 -15.85 10.74 -8.09
C GLY A 150 -15.47 11.77 -7.02
N GLY A 151 -15.50 11.41 -5.73
CA GLY A 151 -15.39 12.42 -4.66
C GLY A 151 -13.97 12.76 -4.21
N CYS A 152 -12.99 11.91 -4.49
CA CYS A 152 -11.61 12.14 -4.00
C CYS A 152 -10.80 13.12 -4.86
N ALA A 153 -11.20 13.35 -6.11
CA ALA A 153 -10.47 14.24 -7.02
C ALA A 153 -10.78 15.73 -6.85
N SER A 154 -11.87 16.09 -6.18
CA SER A 154 -12.33 17.49 -6.13
C SER A 154 -11.93 18.26 -4.87
N HIS A 155 -11.23 17.64 -3.89
CA HIS A 155 -10.87 18.30 -2.64
C HIS A 155 -9.41 18.75 -2.54
N CYS A 156 -8.62 18.56 -3.59
CA CYS A 156 -7.23 19.06 -3.65
C CYS A 156 -7.08 20.36 -4.44
N SER A 157 -8.17 20.93 -4.94
CA SER A 157 -8.15 22.28 -5.54
C SER A 157 -8.42 23.30 -4.45
N GLY A 158 -7.37 23.93 -3.95
CA GLY A 158 -7.45 25.13 -3.15
C GLY A 158 -8.17 26.23 -3.94
N GLY A 159 -9.43 26.49 -3.61
CA GLY A 159 -10.17 27.59 -4.16
C GLY A 159 -9.76 28.90 -3.52
N SER A 160 -8.98 29.70 -4.21
CA SER A 160 -8.96 31.15 -3.99
C SER A 160 -10.07 31.75 -4.83
N GLY A 161 -11.21 32.00 -4.22
CA GLY A 161 -12.31 32.74 -4.80
C GLY A 161 -12.30 34.15 -4.25
N GLY A 162 -11.77 35.10 -5.02
CA GLY A 162 -11.91 36.52 -4.76
C GLY A 162 -13.34 36.96 -4.95
N GLY A 163 -13.91 37.60 -3.93
CA GLY A 163 -15.14 38.31 -4.00
C GLY A 163 -14.94 39.66 -4.71
N GLY A 164 -15.81 40.01 -5.55
CA GLY A 164 -15.99 41.35 -6.11
C GLY A 164 -17.40 41.84 -5.83
N GLY A 165 -17.46 42.87 -5.09
CA GLY A 165 -18.58 43.66 -4.74
C GLY A 165 -19.01 44.63 -5.81
N GLY A 166 -19.92 45.43 -5.50
CA GLY A 166 -20.48 46.59 -6.20
C GLY A 166 -21.96 46.49 -6.22
N GLY A 167 -22.72 47.35 -5.70
CA GLY A 167 -22.67 48.76 -5.61
C GLY A 167 -23.76 49.30 -6.49
N GLY A 168 -24.59 50.08 -5.95
CA GLY A 168 -25.63 50.79 -6.66
C GLY A 168 -26.81 51.07 -5.79
#